data_228f5c14ecdcecd66f8432c47396b48c
#
_entry.id   228f5c14ecdcecd66f8432c47396b48c
#
_cell.length_a   1.000
_cell.length_b   1.000
_cell.length_c   1.000
_cell.angle_alpha   90.00
_cell.angle_beta   90.00
_cell.angle_gamma   90.00
#
_symmetry.space_group_name_H-M   'P 1'
#
loop_
_entity.id
_entity.type
_entity.pdbx_description
1 polymer ?
#
loop_
_entity_poly.entity_id
_entity_poly.type
_entity_poly.pdbx_seq_one_letter_code
_entity_poly.pdbx_strand_id
1 'polypeptide(L)'
;MNQTVHNKLISFIWSIADDCLRDVYVRGKYRDVILPMVVLRRLDALLEPSKDKVLEEVVFQRETMKFTEFDDKGMCSASGYVFYNTSEWTLSKLFANATNSQQILLGNFQDYLNGFSENVQEIISKFKLRSQIKHMAENDVLLDVLEKFTSPDINVTPFEKNDTEGRKLPALTNLGMGYVFEELIRKFNEENN
;
A
#
# COMPACT_ATOMS: atom_id res chain seq x y z
N MET A 1 -18.93 -8.91 12.34
CA MET A 1 -17.59 -8.99 11.73
C MET A 1 -17.37 -10.42 11.22
N ASN A 2 -16.95 -10.61 9.97
CA ASN A 2 -16.82 -11.95 9.39
C ASN A 2 -15.41 -12.50 9.66
N GLN A 3 -15.29 -13.34 10.67
CA GLN A 3 -14.03 -13.95 11.11
C GLN A 3 -13.37 -14.78 9.99
N THR A 4 -14.16 -15.50 9.20
CA THR A 4 -13.65 -16.34 8.09
C THR A 4 -12.96 -15.48 7.03
N VAL A 5 -13.56 -14.34 6.68
CA VAL A 5 -13.01 -13.41 5.69
C VAL A 5 -11.70 -12.79 6.21
N HIS A 6 -11.68 -12.38 7.47
CA HIS A 6 -10.47 -11.83 8.09
C HIS A 6 -9.35 -12.86 8.15
N ASN A 7 -9.67 -14.10 8.51
CA ASN A 7 -8.67 -15.18 8.55
C ASN A 7 -8.09 -15.50 7.18
N LYS A 8 -8.90 -15.48 6.12
CA LYS A 8 -8.42 -15.65 4.74
C LYS A 8 -7.46 -14.54 4.34
N LEU A 9 -7.80 -13.30 4.66
CA LEU A 9 -6.95 -12.14 4.39
C LEU A 9 -5.62 -12.24 5.15
N ILE A 10 -5.67 -12.56 6.43
CA ILE A 10 -4.48 -12.74 7.28
C ILE A 10 -3.59 -13.85 6.71
N SER A 11 -4.18 -15.01 6.34
CA SER A 11 -3.42 -16.13 5.76
C SER A 11 -2.80 -15.77 4.43
N PHE A 12 -3.50 -15.02 3.59
CA PHE A 12 -2.95 -14.55 2.32
C PHE A 12 -1.75 -13.63 2.53
N ILE A 13 -1.91 -12.63 3.40
CA ILE A 13 -0.82 -11.68 3.70
C ILE A 13 0.39 -12.41 4.31
N TRP A 14 0.13 -13.35 5.21
CA TRP A 14 1.18 -14.20 5.78
C TRP A 14 1.94 -14.97 4.70
N SER A 15 1.19 -15.53 3.72
CA SER A 15 1.80 -16.31 2.64
C SER A 15 2.73 -15.48 1.75
N ILE A 16 2.53 -14.16 1.65
CA ILE A 16 3.41 -13.28 0.87
C ILE A 16 4.84 -13.36 1.40
N ALA A 17 5.00 -13.38 2.72
CA ALA A 17 6.33 -13.51 3.33
C ALA A 17 7.01 -14.81 2.92
N ASP A 18 6.32 -15.92 3.04
CA ASP A 18 6.89 -17.23 2.68
C ASP A 18 7.15 -17.37 1.19
N ASP A 19 6.27 -16.84 0.34
CA ASP A 19 6.39 -16.98 -1.12
C ASP A 19 7.42 -16.05 -1.72
N CYS A 20 7.57 -14.83 -1.21
CA CYS A 20 8.37 -13.78 -1.84
C CYS A 20 9.66 -13.44 -1.09
N LEU A 21 9.72 -13.60 0.24
CA LEU A 21 10.81 -13.06 1.05
C LEU A 21 11.80 -14.11 1.56
N ARG A 22 11.54 -15.38 1.35
CA ARG A 22 12.31 -16.49 1.92
C ARG A 22 13.81 -16.40 1.68
N ASP A 23 14.19 -16.07 0.45
CA ASP A 23 15.60 -16.05 0.03
C ASP A 23 16.25 -14.68 0.14
N VAL A 24 15.49 -13.67 0.56
CA VAL A 24 15.95 -12.27 0.61
C VAL A 24 16.09 -11.77 2.04
N TYR A 25 15.23 -12.26 2.94
CA TYR A 25 15.19 -11.86 4.33
C TYR A 25 15.26 -13.08 5.25
N VAL A 26 15.90 -12.92 6.39
CA VAL A 26 15.76 -13.90 7.47
C VAL A 26 14.35 -13.80 8.05
N ARG A 27 13.82 -14.92 8.53
CA ARG A 27 12.42 -15.04 8.93
C ARG A 27 11.97 -13.98 9.95
N GLY A 28 12.82 -13.66 10.91
CA GLY A 28 12.53 -12.64 11.92
C GLY A 28 12.44 -11.21 11.38
N LYS A 29 12.79 -10.99 10.11
CA LYS A 29 12.73 -9.69 9.44
C LYS A 29 11.55 -9.54 8.49
N TYR A 30 10.74 -10.59 8.27
CA TYR A 30 9.57 -10.51 7.40
C TYR A 30 8.60 -9.41 7.85
N ARG A 31 8.43 -9.25 9.16
CA ARG A 31 7.56 -8.23 9.73
C ARG A 31 7.93 -6.81 9.31
N ASP A 32 9.23 -6.54 9.16
CA ASP A 32 9.74 -5.21 8.80
C ASP A 32 9.36 -4.80 7.37
N VAL A 33 8.95 -5.75 6.56
CA VAL A 33 8.45 -5.54 5.19
C VAL A 33 6.93 -5.64 5.14
N ILE A 34 6.36 -6.71 5.68
CA ILE A 34 4.95 -7.03 5.53
C ILE A 34 4.05 -6.03 6.25
N LEU A 35 4.36 -5.67 7.50
CA LEU A 35 3.53 -4.73 8.25
C LEU A 35 3.45 -3.35 7.59
N PRO A 36 4.57 -2.72 7.19
CA PRO A 36 4.49 -1.46 6.45
C PRO A 36 3.75 -1.56 5.12
N MET A 37 3.91 -2.67 4.39
CA MET A 37 3.23 -2.87 3.12
C MET A 37 1.71 -3.01 3.30
N VAL A 38 1.27 -3.64 4.38
CA VAL A 38 -0.17 -3.74 4.72
C VAL A 38 -0.74 -2.34 4.98
N VAL A 39 -0.04 -1.52 5.76
CA VAL A 39 -0.44 -0.14 6.02
C VAL A 39 -0.51 0.64 4.71
N LEU A 40 0.54 0.56 3.90
CA LEU A 40 0.62 1.25 2.61
C LEU A 40 -0.53 0.85 1.69
N ARG A 41 -0.80 -0.46 1.59
CA ARG A 41 -1.89 -0.96 0.75
C ARG A 41 -3.26 -0.44 1.20
N ARG A 42 -3.50 -0.38 2.52
CA ARG A 42 -4.74 0.20 3.05
C ARG A 42 -4.86 1.69 2.72
N LEU A 43 -3.81 2.47 2.93
CA LEU A 43 -3.81 3.90 2.58
C LEU A 43 -4.06 4.11 1.08
N ASP A 44 -3.42 3.32 0.25
CA ASP A 44 -3.61 3.34 -1.20
C ASP A 44 -5.07 3.04 -1.58
N ALA A 45 -5.65 2.01 -0.96
CA ALA A 45 -7.03 1.61 -1.20
C ALA A 45 -8.03 2.70 -0.80
N LEU A 46 -7.78 3.41 0.29
CA LEU A 46 -8.62 4.52 0.72
C LEU A 46 -8.57 5.70 -0.26
N LEU A 47 -7.40 5.99 -0.82
CA LEU A 47 -7.18 7.13 -1.71
C LEU A 47 -7.57 6.87 -3.17
N GLU A 48 -7.65 5.61 -3.59
CA GLU A 48 -7.88 5.26 -5.00
C GLU A 48 -9.14 5.90 -5.60
N PRO A 49 -10.32 5.89 -4.93
CA PRO A 49 -11.54 6.47 -5.50
C PRO A 49 -11.47 7.98 -5.76
N SER A 50 -10.64 8.71 -5.03
CA SER A 50 -10.50 10.16 -5.16
C SER A 50 -9.23 10.59 -5.90
N LYS A 51 -8.49 9.63 -6.47
CA LYS A 51 -7.20 9.92 -7.12
C LYS A 51 -7.31 11.01 -8.18
N ASP A 52 -8.31 10.95 -9.05
CA ASP A 52 -8.51 11.93 -10.11
C ASP A 52 -8.79 13.33 -9.56
N LYS A 53 -9.57 13.43 -8.49
CA LYS A 53 -9.84 14.71 -7.82
C LYS A 53 -8.58 15.33 -7.23
N VAL A 54 -7.72 14.51 -6.65
CA VAL A 54 -6.43 14.98 -6.10
C VAL A 54 -5.52 15.47 -7.24
N LEU A 55 -5.45 14.74 -8.35
CA LEU A 55 -4.65 15.16 -9.51
C LEU A 55 -5.16 16.46 -10.13
N GLU A 56 -6.48 16.65 -10.20
CA GLU A 56 -7.07 17.92 -10.63
C GLU A 56 -6.69 19.06 -9.69
N GLU A 57 -6.69 18.81 -8.38
CA GLU A 57 -6.28 19.80 -7.39
C GLU A 57 -4.79 20.13 -7.49
N VAL A 58 -3.94 19.15 -7.80
CA VAL A 58 -2.51 19.38 -8.09
C VAL A 58 -2.34 20.38 -9.23
N VAL A 59 -3.04 20.17 -10.34
CA VAL A 59 -3.00 21.07 -11.51
C VAL A 59 -3.52 22.45 -11.14
N PHE A 60 -4.63 22.52 -10.42
CA PHE A 60 -5.22 23.80 -9.98
C PHE A 60 -4.24 24.59 -9.12
N GLN A 61 -3.65 23.98 -8.12
CA GLN A 61 -2.72 24.68 -7.23
C GLN A 61 -1.43 25.09 -7.94
N ARG A 62 -0.89 24.26 -8.83
CA ARG A 62 0.34 24.57 -9.57
C ARG A 62 0.13 25.59 -10.68
N GLU A 63 -0.89 25.40 -11.51
CA GLU A 63 -1.06 26.17 -12.74
C GLU A 63 -1.95 27.40 -12.57
N THR A 64 -3.03 27.31 -11.80
CA THR A 64 -3.97 28.42 -11.59
C THR A 64 -3.54 29.26 -10.40
N MET A 65 -3.30 28.67 -9.26
CA MET A 65 -2.93 29.37 -8.03
C MET A 65 -1.44 29.72 -7.96
N LYS A 66 -0.60 29.08 -8.79
CA LYS A 66 0.85 29.27 -8.83
C LYS A 66 1.54 29.01 -7.49
N PHE A 67 0.99 28.08 -6.69
CA PHE A 67 1.62 27.70 -5.43
C PHE A 67 2.92 26.93 -5.69
N THR A 68 3.95 27.24 -4.94
CA THR A 68 5.23 26.49 -4.94
C THR A 68 5.13 25.26 -4.06
N GLU A 69 4.37 25.34 -2.97
CA GLU A 69 4.08 24.23 -2.08
C GLU A 69 2.58 23.98 -2.08
N PHE A 70 2.17 22.72 -1.87
CA PHE A 70 0.76 22.37 -1.84
C PHE A 70 0.09 22.86 -0.57
N ASP A 71 -1.12 23.37 -0.72
CA ASP A 71 -2.01 23.67 0.38
C ASP A 71 -2.69 22.41 0.88
N ASP A 72 -2.39 21.99 2.11
CA ASP A 72 -2.92 20.77 2.70
C ASP A 72 -4.46 20.75 2.75
N LYS A 73 -5.09 21.88 3.03
CA LYS A 73 -6.56 21.96 3.11
C LYS A 73 -7.21 21.61 1.78
N GLY A 74 -6.69 22.16 0.69
CA GLY A 74 -7.18 21.85 -0.66
C GLY A 74 -6.97 20.39 -1.01
N MET A 75 -5.79 19.86 -0.71
CA MET A 75 -5.47 18.46 -0.98
C MET A 75 -6.31 17.50 -0.15
N CYS A 76 -6.49 17.74 1.14
CA CYS A 76 -7.34 16.93 2.01
C CYS A 76 -8.82 16.99 1.61
N SER A 77 -9.30 18.15 1.18
CA SER A 77 -10.64 18.30 0.64
C SER A 77 -10.84 17.44 -0.62
N ALA A 78 -9.85 17.42 -1.51
CA ALA A 78 -9.88 16.62 -2.73
C ALA A 78 -9.81 15.13 -2.44
N SER A 79 -8.96 14.68 -1.51
CA SER A 79 -8.81 13.27 -1.16
C SER A 79 -9.97 12.74 -0.33
N GLY A 80 -10.60 13.58 0.49
CA GLY A 80 -11.62 13.18 1.46
C GLY A 80 -11.06 12.63 2.76
N TYR A 81 -9.74 12.75 2.98
CA TYR A 81 -9.04 12.27 4.17
C TYR A 81 -8.08 13.32 4.70
N VAL A 82 -7.50 13.08 5.87
CA VAL A 82 -6.48 13.96 6.47
C VAL A 82 -5.09 13.70 5.88
N PHE A 83 -5.02 12.90 4.84
CA PHE A 83 -3.79 12.59 4.09
C PHE A 83 -4.13 12.47 2.60
N TYR A 84 -3.11 12.51 1.76
CA TYR A 84 -3.27 12.49 0.30
C TYR A 84 -1.98 12.00 -0.37
N ASN A 85 -2.08 11.74 -1.67
CA ASN A 85 -0.92 11.45 -2.52
C ASN A 85 -1.04 12.23 -3.82
N THR A 86 -0.03 13.06 -4.12
CA THR A 86 -0.03 13.96 -5.28
C THR A 86 0.57 13.34 -6.54
N SER A 87 1.13 12.13 -6.45
CA SER A 87 1.71 11.45 -7.61
C SER A 87 0.62 10.91 -8.54
N GLU A 88 0.99 10.60 -9.76
CA GLU A 88 0.11 9.90 -10.70
C GLU A 88 -0.10 8.44 -10.33
N TRP A 89 0.70 7.90 -9.41
CA TRP A 89 0.75 6.48 -9.12
C TRP A 89 -0.27 6.04 -8.07
N THR A 90 -0.73 4.82 -8.25
CA THR A 90 -1.33 3.94 -7.24
C THR A 90 -0.53 2.64 -7.23
N LEU A 91 -0.69 1.80 -6.24
CA LEU A 91 -0.02 0.49 -6.24
C LEU A 91 -0.44 -0.37 -7.44
N SER A 92 -1.73 -0.36 -7.79
CA SER A 92 -2.22 -1.08 -8.97
C SER A 92 -1.62 -0.54 -10.27
N LYS A 93 -1.46 0.77 -10.37
CA LYS A 93 -0.86 1.41 -11.55
C LYS A 93 0.64 1.12 -11.66
N LEU A 94 1.34 1.09 -10.53
CA LEU A 94 2.74 0.66 -10.48
C LEU A 94 2.89 -0.77 -11.02
N PHE A 95 2.02 -1.68 -10.59
CA PHE A 95 2.04 -3.06 -11.07
C PHE A 95 1.69 -3.15 -12.56
N ALA A 96 0.61 -2.48 -12.99
CA ALA A 96 0.13 -2.53 -14.38
C ALA A 96 1.16 -1.97 -15.37
N ASN A 97 1.98 -1.01 -14.95
CA ASN A 97 3.00 -0.38 -15.79
C ASN A 97 4.41 -0.94 -15.55
N ALA A 98 4.53 -1.97 -14.70
CA ALA A 98 5.81 -2.58 -14.42
C ALA A 98 6.35 -3.28 -15.67
N THR A 99 7.63 -3.06 -15.93
CA THR A 99 8.38 -3.79 -16.95
C THR A 99 9.24 -4.85 -16.25
N ASN A 100 10.02 -5.61 -16.99
CA ASN A 100 10.96 -6.56 -16.39
C ASN A 100 12.13 -5.88 -15.67
N SER A 101 12.18 -4.54 -15.66
CA SER A 101 13.23 -3.78 -14.99
C SER A 101 12.83 -3.41 -13.56
N GLN A 102 13.48 -4.02 -12.58
CA GLN A 102 13.32 -3.65 -11.17
C GLN A 102 13.77 -2.21 -10.90
N GLN A 103 14.72 -1.69 -11.65
CA GLN A 103 15.21 -0.31 -11.51
C GLN A 103 14.13 0.70 -11.87
N ILE A 104 13.42 0.48 -12.97
CA ILE A 104 12.32 1.34 -13.40
C ILE A 104 11.18 1.28 -12.38
N LEU A 105 10.82 0.09 -11.93
CA LEU A 105 9.80 -0.10 -10.90
C LEU A 105 10.19 0.61 -9.61
N LEU A 106 11.45 0.50 -9.19
CA LEU A 106 11.95 1.19 -7.99
C LEU A 106 11.79 2.71 -8.11
N GLY A 107 12.20 3.29 -9.24
CA GLY A 107 12.08 4.73 -9.49
C GLY A 107 10.62 5.19 -9.41
N ASN A 108 9.71 4.47 -10.06
CA ASN A 108 8.29 4.78 -10.05
C ASN A 108 7.68 4.63 -8.64
N PHE A 109 8.11 3.61 -7.91
CA PHE A 109 7.64 3.38 -6.54
C PHE A 109 8.12 4.50 -5.60
N GLN A 110 9.36 4.96 -5.77
CA GLN A 110 9.89 6.10 -5.01
C GLN A 110 9.12 7.39 -5.30
N ASP A 111 8.76 7.63 -6.57
CA ASP A 111 7.90 8.77 -6.95
C ASP A 111 6.54 8.67 -6.27
N TYR A 112 5.97 7.48 -6.23
CA TYR A 112 4.72 7.24 -5.52
C TYR A 112 4.84 7.59 -4.03
N LEU A 113 5.87 7.09 -3.36
CA LEU A 113 6.11 7.39 -1.94
C LEU A 113 6.33 8.89 -1.69
N ASN A 114 7.05 9.55 -2.58
CA ASN A 114 7.32 10.99 -2.47
C ASN A 114 6.05 11.85 -2.62
N GLY A 115 5.00 11.32 -3.24
CA GLY A 115 3.73 12.02 -3.41
C GLY A 115 2.86 12.09 -2.15
N PHE A 116 3.13 11.28 -1.15
CA PHE A 116 2.34 11.29 0.08
C PHE A 116 2.52 12.56 0.90
N SER A 117 1.45 12.95 1.58
CA SER A 117 1.44 14.05 2.54
C SER A 117 2.43 13.82 3.68
N GLU A 118 2.81 14.90 4.37
CA GLU A 118 3.87 14.88 5.39
C GLU A 118 3.61 13.89 6.51
N ASN A 119 2.37 13.79 6.98
CA ASN A 119 2.00 12.83 8.03
C ASN A 119 2.25 11.37 7.61
N VAL A 120 2.04 11.03 6.34
CA VAL A 120 2.36 9.70 5.81
C VAL A 120 3.87 9.54 5.60
N GLN A 121 4.58 10.62 5.21
CA GLN A 121 6.04 10.60 5.11
C GLN A 121 6.68 10.19 6.44
N GLU A 122 6.14 10.66 7.56
CA GLU A 122 6.61 10.27 8.89
C GLU A 122 6.46 8.76 9.13
N ILE A 123 5.33 8.18 8.71
CA ILE A 123 5.09 6.73 8.81
C ILE A 123 6.08 5.96 7.93
N ILE A 124 6.26 6.38 6.70
CA ILE A 124 7.20 5.77 5.75
C ILE A 124 8.62 5.77 6.33
N SER A 125 9.02 6.88 6.93
CA SER A 125 10.33 7.05 7.55
C SER A 125 10.51 6.14 8.77
N LYS A 126 9.53 6.10 9.66
CA LYS A 126 9.58 5.26 10.88
C LYS A 126 9.70 3.77 10.56
N PHE A 127 9.02 3.31 9.51
CA PHE A 127 9.11 1.93 9.06
C PHE A 127 10.32 1.66 8.16
N LYS A 128 11.11 2.68 7.82
CA LYS A 128 12.23 2.57 6.87
C LYS A 128 11.79 1.94 5.54
N LEU A 129 10.59 2.28 5.10
CA LEU A 129 9.96 1.62 3.95
C LEU A 129 10.76 1.82 2.66
N ARG A 130 11.33 3.01 2.44
CA ARG A 130 12.17 3.27 1.25
C ARG A 130 13.34 2.32 1.13
N SER A 131 14.01 2.03 2.26
CA SER A 131 15.13 1.08 2.30
C SER A 131 14.66 -0.34 1.98
N GLN A 132 13.49 -0.74 2.48
CA GLN A 132 12.93 -2.06 2.20
C GLN A 132 12.56 -2.21 0.73
N ILE A 133 11.93 -1.19 0.14
CA ILE A 133 11.57 -1.18 -1.28
C ILE A 133 12.84 -1.32 -2.15
N LYS A 134 13.88 -0.56 -1.83
CA LYS A 134 15.16 -0.63 -2.53
C LYS A 134 15.79 -2.01 -2.42
N HIS A 135 15.81 -2.58 -1.20
CA HIS A 135 16.37 -3.91 -0.96
C HIS A 135 15.62 -4.99 -1.75
N MET A 136 14.29 -4.92 -1.79
CA MET A 136 13.48 -5.85 -2.58
C MET A 136 13.77 -5.72 -4.08
N ALA A 137 13.93 -4.50 -4.59
CA ALA A 137 14.25 -4.27 -6.00
C ALA A 137 15.63 -4.83 -6.36
N GLU A 138 16.63 -4.61 -5.50
CA GLU A 138 18.00 -5.12 -5.69
C GLU A 138 18.08 -6.65 -5.68
N ASN A 139 17.11 -7.32 -5.03
CA ASN A 139 17.02 -8.78 -4.95
C ASN A 139 15.93 -9.37 -5.84
N ASP A 140 15.41 -8.58 -6.79
CA ASP A 140 14.44 -9.01 -7.82
C ASP A 140 13.10 -9.54 -7.29
N VAL A 141 12.68 -9.11 -6.09
CA VAL A 141 11.41 -9.56 -5.49
C VAL A 141 10.35 -8.45 -5.34
N LEU A 142 10.68 -7.19 -5.65
CA LEU A 142 9.74 -6.08 -5.48
C LEU A 142 8.47 -6.28 -6.32
N LEU A 143 8.61 -6.69 -7.58
CA LEU A 143 7.47 -6.91 -8.46
C LEU A 143 6.57 -8.03 -7.93
N ASP A 144 7.14 -9.11 -7.45
CA ASP A 144 6.37 -10.24 -6.92
C ASP A 144 5.58 -9.86 -5.67
N VAL A 145 6.18 -9.08 -4.78
CA VAL A 145 5.50 -8.56 -3.57
C VAL A 145 4.36 -7.63 -3.97
N LEU A 146 4.62 -6.72 -4.91
CA LEU A 146 3.62 -5.77 -5.40
C LEU A 146 2.44 -6.50 -6.05
N GLU A 147 2.70 -7.52 -6.86
CA GLU A 147 1.66 -8.37 -7.47
C GLU A 147 0.73 -8.97 -6.41
N LYS A 148 1.30 -9.52 -5.36
CA LYS A 148 0.53 -10.13 -4.27
C LYS A 148 -0.33 -9.11 -3.53
N PHE A 149 0.24 -7.94 -3.19
CA PHE A 149 -0.51 -6.90 -2.48
C PHE A 149 -1.60 -6.24 -3.34
N THR A 150 -1.49 -6.28 -4.64
CA THR A 150 -2.50 -5.73 -5.57
C THR A 150 -3.44 -6.81 -6.14
N SER A 151 -3.36 -8.05 -5.64
CA SER A 151 -4.21 -9.14 -6.11
C SER A 151 -5.70 -8.77 -5.99
N PRO A 152 -6.50 -9.02 -7.04
CA PRO A 152 -7.94 -8.82 -6.97
C PRO A 152 -8.67 -9.84 -6.08
N ASP A 153 -7.99 -10.88 -5.63
CA ASP A 153 -8.58 -11.96 -4.82
C ASP A 153 -8.63 -11.62 -3.33
N ILE A 154 -8.07 -10.46 -2.94
CA ILE A 154 -8.22 -9.91 -1.59
C ILE A 154 -8.84 -8.51 -1.67
N ASN A 155 -9.55 -8.14 -0.61
CA ASN A 155 -10.14 -6.81 -0.52
C ASN A 155 -9.73 -6.13 0.78
N VAL A 156 -8.88 -5.11 0.65
CA VAL A 156 -8.49 -4.23 1.77
C VAL A 156 -9.13 -2.84 1.63
N THR A 157 -10.15 -2.71 0.77
CA THR A 157 -10.87 -1.46 0.57
C THR A 157 -12.08 -1.37 1.50
N PRO A 158 -12.59 -0.17 1.77
CA PRO A 158 -13.84 0.01 2.53
C PRO A 158 -15.10 -0.24 1.68
N PHE A 159 -14.95 -0.81 0.49
CA PHE A 159 -16.03 -1.08 -0.46
C PHE A 159 -16.10 -2.56 -0.81
N GLU A 160 -17.30 -3.05 -1.11
CA GLU A 160 -17.46 -4.40 -1.65
C GLU A 160 -16.80 -4.49 -3.03
N LYS A 161 -16.13 -5.58 -3.33
CA LYS A 161 -15.47 -5.86 -4.61
C LYS A 161 -15.78 -7.28 -5.08
N ASN A 162 -15.48 -7.56 -6.35
CA ASN A 162 -15.52 -8.92 -6.89
C ASN A 162 -14.09 -9.42 -7.10
N ASP A 163 -13.88 -10.72 -6.82
CA ASP A 163 -12.63 -11.40 -7.14
C ASP A 163 -12.55 -11.75 -8.65
N THR A 164 -11.48 -12.43 -9.06
CA THR A 164 -11.27 -12.84 -10.45
C THR A 164 -12.35 -13.80 -10.97
N GLU A 165 -13.03 -14.51 -10.08
CA GLU A 165 -14.10 -15.46 -10.44
C GLU A 165 -15.50 -14.83 -10.31
N GLY A 166 -15.59 -13.54 -10.05
CA GLY A 166 -16.84 -12.81 -9.91
C GLY A 166 -17.51 -12.99 -8.55
N ARG A 167 -16.86 -13.61 -7.58
CA ARG A 167 -17.38 -13.76 -6.22
C ARG A 167 -17.23 -12.46 -5.44
N LYS A 168 -18.22 -12.14 -4.62
CA LYS A 168 -18.20 -10.92 -3.80
C LYS A 168 -17.21 -11.05 -2.65
N LEU A 169 -16.34 -10.05 -2.54
CA LEU A 169 -15.44 -9.87 -1.41
C LEU A 169 -15.98 -8.73 -0.55
N PRO A 170 -16.32 -8.98 0.73
CA PRO A 170 -16.87 -7.95 1.60
C PRO A 170 -15.91 -6.79 1.81
N ALA A 171 -16.46 -5.60 2.07
CA ALA A 171 -15.70 -4.44 2.48
C ALA A 171 -14.92 -4.72 3.77
N LEU A 172 -13.72 -4.17 3.86
CA LEU A 172 -12.93 -4.19 5.09
C LEU A 172 -13.13 -2.87 5.83
N THR A 173 -13.86 -2.91 6.94
CA THR A 173 -14.10 -1.73 7.78
C THR A 173 -12.82 -1.31 8.51
N ASN A 174 -12.80 -0.09 9.06
CA ASN A 174 -11.68 0.35 9.89
C ASN A 174 -11.47 -0.57 11.09
N LEU A 175 -12.56 -1.04 11.71
CA LEU A 175 -12.49 -2.01 12.81
C LEU A 175 -11.90 -3.34 12.34
N GLY A 176 -12.36 -3.84 11.19
CA GLY A 176 -11.84 -5.07 10.58
C GLY A 176 -10.36 -4.94 10.22
N MET A 177 -9.95 -3.79 9.69
CA MET A 177 -8.53 -3.51 9.39
C MET A 177 -7.68 -3.54 10.66
N GLY A 178 -8.15 -2.92 11.74
CA GLY A 178 -7.48 -2.96 13.04
C GLY A 178 -7.31 -4.39 13.55
N TYR A 179 -8.35 -5.20 13.47
CA TYR A 179 -8.30 -6.62 13.84
C TYR A 179 -7.26 -7.39 13.02
N VAL A 180 -7.28 -7.24 11.70
CA VAL A 180 -6.33 -7.92 10.81
C VAL A 180 -4.89 -7.53 11.15
N PHE A 181 -4.64 -6.24 11.36
CA PHE A 181 -3.31 -5.74 11.68
C PHE A 181 -2.80 -6.27 13.02
N GLU A 182 -3.63 -6.26 14.05
CA GLU A 182 -3.28 -6.82 15.37
C GLU A 182 -2.97 -8.32 15.29
N GLU A 183 -3.75 -9.08 14.52
CA GLU A 183 -3.51 -10.51 14.35
C GLU A 183 -2.21 -10.79 13.58
N LEU A 184 -1.87 -9.96 12.60
CA LEU A 184 -0.58 -10.07 11.89
C LEU A 184 0.58 -9.80 12.85
N ILE A 185 0.49 -8.74 13.68
CA ILE A 185 1.51 -8.44 14.69
C ILE A 185 1.69 -9.63 15.64
N ARG A 186 0.58 -10.19 16.12
CA ARG A 186 0.63 -11.34 17.01
C ARG A 186 1.32 -12.54 16.35
N LYS A 187 0.96 -12.86 15.13
CA LYS A 187 1.58 -13.96 14.38
C LYS A 187 3.08 -13.76 14.20
N PHE A 188 3.51 -12.57 13.82
CA PHE A 188 4.93 -12.29 13.67
C PHE A 188 5.69 -12.34 14.99
N ASN A 189 5.06 -11.92 16.09
CA ASN A 189 5.67 -12.01 17.41
C ASN A 189 5.80 -13.47 17.87
N GLU A 190 4.83 -14.31 17.61
CA GLU A 190 4.88 -15.74 17.93
C GLU A 190 5.99 -16.45 17.15
N GLU A 191 6.18 -16.11 15.89
CA GLU A 191 7.22 -16.66 15.05
C GLU A 191 8.64 -16.29 15.51
N ASN A 192 8.80 -15.15 16.18
CA ASN A 192 10.09 -14.66 16.67
C ASN A 192 10.45 -15.17 18.07
N ASN A 193 9.56 -15.89 18.71
CA ASN A 193 9.78 -16.56 19.97
C ASN A 193 9.98 -18.05 19.74
#